data_11e4046a662707f5418b02bb5a11a0e1
#
_entry.id   11e4046a662707f5418b02bb5a11a0e1
#
_cell.length_a   1.000
_cell.length_b   1.000
_cell.length_c   1.000
_cell.angle_alpha   90.00
_cell.angle_beta   90.00
_cell.angle_gamma   90.00
#
_symmetry.space_group_name_H-M   'P 1'
#
loop_
_entity.id
_entity.type
_entity.pdbx_description
1 polymer ?
#
loop_
_entity_poly.entity_id
_entity_poly.type
_entity_poly.pdbx_seq_one_letter_code
_entity_poly.pdbx_strand_id
1 'polypeptide(L)'
;APGGVGALHPSGSKREAPLLDQDVITHYANARPPDVETLMMILINEITAVSGHLILILDDYQVISLAEIHKALAFLLEHMPPNMHLVIGTRADPPLALPRLRGRGQMTEIRQRDLRFSAEEAAQFLQRTTGLSLTAEEAAVLAERTEGWATGLQMAAISLGGSDDVDDFIQQFTGSNRHVLDYLLIEVLEGQPQEIQTFLLTTSILERLSAPLCEALMDGVDQQVPAQQILEQLDRSNLFVTPLDNERGWYRTHRLFSDLLRFTLRSTMPEKIPLLQRRASGWFEENGFVVEAIDHALAAGDFERSARLLEAHAGGFLTRGEIALLLRWLDALP
;
A
#
# COMPACT_ATOMS: atom_id res chain seq x y z
N ALA A 1 34.07 -30.64 0.98
CA ALA A 1 33.64 -30.53 -0.41
C ALA A 1 32.17 -30.03 -0.43
N PRO A 2 31.80 -28.94 -1.09
CA PRO A 2 30.43 -28.45 -1.13
C PRO A 2 29.64 -29.19 -2.21
N GLY A 3 28.50 -29.77 -1.79
CA GLY A 3 27.54 -30.41 -2.68
C GLY A 3 26.77 -29.37 -3.49
N GLY A 4 26.80 -29.50 -4.81
CA GLY A 4 26.15 -28.61 -5.75
C GLY A 4 24.62 -28.68 -5.69
N VAL A 5 24.00 -27.51 -5.70
CA VAL A 5 22.59 -27.33 -5.95
C VAL A 5 22.34 -27.56 -7.44
N GLY A 6 21.59 -28.62 -7.76
CA GLY A 6 21.21 -28.94 -9.13
C GLY A 6 20.24 -27.91 -9.69
N ALA A 7 20.69 -27.14 -10.67
CA ALA A 7 19.84 -26.27 -11.47
C ALA A 7 18.91 -27.15 -12.32
N LEU A 8 17.60 -27.03 -12.10
CA LEU A 8 16.59 -27.54 -13.03
C LEU A 8 16.65 -26.72 -14.31
N HIS A 9 17.19 -27.31 -15.37
CA HIS A 9 17.08 -26.78 -16.72
C HIS A 9 15.64 -26.95 -17.22
N PRO A 10 14.92 -25.88 -17.60
CA PRO A 10 13.74 -26.03 -18.41
C PRO A 10 14.19 -26.30 -19.89
N SER A 11 14.07 -27.52 -20.33
CA SER A 11 14.13 -27.86 -21.76
C SER A 11 12.83 -27.43 -22.45
N GLY A 12 12.63 -26.12 -22.58
CA GLY A 12 11.66 -25.53 -23.50
C GLY A 12 12.44 -24.91 -24.65
N SER A 13 12.29 -25.45 -25.86
CA SER A 13 12.84 -24.85 -27.08
C SER A 13 12.35 -23.41 -27.17
N LYS A 14 13.24 -22.45 -26.92
CA LYS A 14 13.04 -21.06 -27.31
C LYS A 14 12.87 -21.04 -28.82
N ARG A 15 11.65 -21.00 -29.31
CA ARG A 15 11.38 -20.46 -30.63
C ARG A 15 11.66 -18.98 -30.52
N GLU A 16 12.82 -18.56 -30.98
CA GLU A 16 13.10 -17.16 -31.25
C GLU A 16 11.99 -16.66 -32.17
N ALA A 17 11.19 -15.70 -31.68
CA ALA A 17 10.31 -14.95 -32.56
C ALA A 17 11.19 -14.34 -33.67
N PRO A 18 10.75 -14.29 -34.93
CA PRO A 18 11.51 -13.63 -35.97
C PRO A 18 11.80 -12.21 -35.49
N LEU A 19 13.09 -11.92 -35.25
CA LEU A 19 13.56 -10.58 -34.93
C LEU A 19 13.03 -9.66 -36.04
N LEU A 20 12.44 -8.53 -35.62
CA LEU A 20 12.15 -7.41 -36.51
C LEU A 20 13.30 -7.29 -37.51
N ASP A 21 12.97 -7.28 -38.82
CA ASP A 21 13.95 -7.29 -39.88
C ASP A 21 14.94 -6.14 -39.63
N GLN A 22 16.23 -6.47 -39.44
CA GLN A 22 17.27 -5.48 -39.15
C GLN A 22 17.32 -4.39 -40.23
N ASP A 23 16.87 -4.70 -41.43
CA ASP A 23 16.77 -3.74 -42.52
C ASP A 23 15.69 -2.70 -42.27
N VAL A 24 14.61 -3.05 -41.60
CA VAL A 24 13.56 -2.11 -41.19
C VAL A 24 14.11 -1.14 -40.13
N ILE A 25 14.81 -1.63 -39.13
CA ILE A 25 15.43 -0.80 -38.08
C ILE A 25 16.48 0.15 -38.68
N THR A 26 17.30 -0.35 -39.62
CA THR A 26 18.35 0.42 -40.25
C THR A 26 17.79 1.46 -41.24
N HIS A 27 16.71 1.17 -41.92
CA HIS A 27 16.04 2.10 -42.83
C HIS A 27 15.42 3.28 -42.06
N TYR A 28 14.85 3.05 -40.88
CA TYR A 28 14.27 4.11 -40.07
C TYR A 28 15.31 4.88 -39.24
N ALA A 29 16.48 4.34 -38.95
CA ALA A 29 17.57 5.03 -38.24
C ALA A 29 18.16 6.21 -39.05
N ASN A 30 18.04 6.20 -40.39
CA ASN A 30 18.58 7.22 -41.31
C ASN A 30 17.51 8.18 -41.86
N ALA A 31 16.22 7.94 -41.64
CA ALA A 31 15.11 8.81 -41.98
C ALA A 31 14.60 9.55 -40.75
N ARG A 32 13.89 10.67 -40.93
CA ARG A 32 13.16 11.30 -39.83
C ARG A 32 12.28 10.22 -39.18
N PRO A 33 12.40 9.93 -37.85
CA PRO A 33 11.67 8.86 -37.26
C PRO A 33 10.18 9.03 -37.54
N PRO A 34 9.47 7.99 -37.98
CA PRO A 34 8.01 8.04 -38.17
C PRO A 34 7.33 8.45 -36.88
N ASP A 35 6.15 9.04 -36.99
CA ASP A 35 5.36 9.32 -35.80
C ASP A 35 5.00 8.01 -35.05
N VAL A 36 4.67 8.15 -33.77
CA VAL A 36 4.42 7.03 -32.88
C VAL A 36 3.26 6.15 -33.37
N GLU A 37 2.24 6.75 -33.99
CA GLU A 37 1.07 6.02 -34.52
C GLU A 37 1.47 5.12 -35.70
N THR A 38 2.30 5.63 -36.61
CA THR A 38 2.84 4.84 -37.74
C THR A 38 3.64 3.65 -37.25
N LEU A 39 4.52 3.84 -36.24
CA LEU A 39 5.29 2.74 -35.63
C LEU A 39 4.36 1.69 -34.98
N MET A 40 3.33 2.11 -34.28
CA MET A 40 2.37 1.21 -33.65
C MET A 40 1.55 0.45 -34.70
N MET A 41 1.17 1.09 -35.81
CA MET A 41 0.46 0.41 -36.91
C MET A 41 1.32 -0.69 -37.55
N ILE A 42 2.61 -0.43 -37.75
CA ILE A 42 3.53 -1.45 -38.28
C ILE A 42 3.61 -2.64 -37.29
N LEU A 43 3.83 -2.35 -36.01
CA LEU A 43 3.89 -3.38 -34.95
C LEU A 43 2.59 -4.20 -34.89
N ILE A 44 1.43 -3.58 -34.94
CA ILE A 44 0.12 -4.24 -34.91
C ILE A 44 -0.04 -5.17 -36.12
N ASN A 45 0.38 -4.72 -37.32
CA ASN A 45 0.31 -5.54 -38.52
C ASN A 45 1.22 -6.75 -38.45
N GLU A 46 2.44 -6.59 -37.94
CA GLU A 46 3.39 -7.68 -37.73
C GLU A 46 2.87 -8.69 -36.71
N ILE A 47 2.32 -8.23 -35.58
CA ILE A 47 1.73 -9.09 -34.56
C ILE A 47 0.53 -9.86 -35.14
N THR A 48 -0.28 -9.20 -35.95
CA THR A 48 -1.46 -9.82 -36.58
C THR A 48 -1.05 -10.96 -37.53
N ALA A 49 0.11 -10.84 -38.18
CA ALA A 49 0.65 -11.88 -39.07
C ALA A 49 1.28 -13.08 -38.33
N VAL A 50 1.52 -12.96 -37.03
CA VAL A 50 2.08 -14.05 -36.23
C VAL A 50 1.03 -15.12 -36.00
N SER A 51 1.37 -16.37 -36.32
CA SER A 51 0.53 -17.53 -36.01
C SER A 51 0.63 -17.86 -34.52
N GLY A 52 -0.48 -17.76 -33.79
CA GLY A 52 -0.56 -18.09 -32.36
C GLY A 52 -0.86 -16.87 -31.48
N HIS A 53 -0.93 -17.10 -30.17
CA HIS A 53 -1.21 -16.06 -29.20
C HIS A 53 0.09 -15.40 -28.72
N LEU A 54 0.11 -14.08 -28.68
CA LEU A 54 1.18 -13.27 -28.11
C LEU A 54 0.73 -12.71 -26.76
N ILE A 55 1.56 -12.83 -25.74
CA ILE A 55 1.38 -12.18 -24.46
C ILE A 55 2.53 -11.20 -24.24
N LEU A 56 2.24 -9.92 -24.22
CA LEU A 56 3.19 -8.89 -23.85
C LEU A 56 3.02 -8.57 -22.36
N ILE A 57 4.10 -8.69 -21.59
CA ILE A 57 4.12 -8.37 -20.16
C ILE A 57 4.99 -7.13 -19.95
N LEU A 58 4.41 -6.07 -19.40
CA LEU A 58 5.10 -4.86 -18.99
C LEU A 58 5.09 -4.84 -17.46
N ASP A 59 6.25 -5.06 -16.87
CA ASP A 59 6.40 -5.00 -15.41
C ASP A 59 6.96 -3.66 -14.98
N ASP A 60 6.68 -3.26 -13.73
CA ASP A 60 7.08 -1.96 -13.16
C ASP A 60 6.70 -0.75 -14.04
N TYR A 61 5.53 -0.78 -14.65
CA TYR A 61 5.07 0.26 -15.59
C TYR A 61 5.06 1.67 -14.99
N GLN A 62 4.96 1.81 -13.67
CA GLN A 62 4.99 3.11 -12.97
C GLN A 62 6.30 3.87 -13.13
N VAL A 63 7.40 3.24 -13.56
CA VAL A 63 8.68 3.92 -13.80
C VAL A 63 8.69 4.70 -15.10
N ILE A 64 7.72 4.48 -15.98
CA ILE A 64 7.60 5.16 -17.26
C ILE A 64 6.93 6.52 -17.05
N SER A 65 7.66 7.60 -17.36
CA SER A 65 7.19 8.99 -17.23
C SER A 65 6.95 9.70 -18.57
N LEU A 66 7.42 9.12 -19.68
CA LEU A 66 7.28 9.73 -21.00
C LEU A 66 5.86 9.60 -21.53
N ALA A 67 5.20 10.76 -21.76
CA ALA A 67 3.83 10.82 -22.25
C ALA A 67 3.63 10.14 -23.62
N GLU A 68 4.66 10.15 -24.46
CA GLU A 68 4.67 9.53 -25.78
C GLU A 68 4.52 8.00 -25.69
N ILE A 69 5.13 7.37 -24.68
CA ILE A 69 5.00 5.91 -24.45
C ILE A 69 3.56 5.58 -24.01
N HIS A 70 2.97 6.40 -23.14
CA HIS A 70 1.59 6.22 -22.73
C HIS A 70 0.62 6.37 -23.91
N LYS A 71 0.87 7.32 -24.82
CA LYS A 71 0.09 7.49 -26.06
C LYS A 71 0.24 6.28 -26.98
N ALA A 72 1.47 5.80 -27.18
CA ALA A 72 1.75 4.60 -27.97
C ALA A 72 0.99 3.39 -27.46
N LEU A 73 1.04 3.18 -26.13
CA LEU A 73 0.34 2.05 -25.49
C LEU A 73 -1.19 2.21 -25.57
N ALA A 74 -1.71 3.42 -25.41
CA ALA A 74 -3.13 3.69 -25.58
C ALA A 74 -3.61 3.39 -27.01
N PHE A 75 -2.82 3.77 -28.03
CA PHE A 75 -3.06 3.46 -29.42
C PHE A 75 -3.05 1.94 -29.67
N LEU A 76 -2.05 1.23 -29.11
CA LEU A 76 -1.97 -0.23 -29.19
C LEU A 76 -3.21 -0.89 -28.60
N LEU A 77 -3.69 -0.43 -27.43
CA LEU A 77 -4.87 -0.96 -26.75
C LEU A 77 -6.16 -0.73 -27.58
N GLU A 78 -6.25 0.39 -28.28
CA GLU A 78 -7.43 0.67 -29.13
C GLU A 78 -7.47 -0.21 -30.40
N HIS A 79 -6.31 -0.65 -30.89
CA HIS A 79 -6.17 -1.41 -32.13
C HIS A 79 -5.57 -2.80 -31.91
N MET A 80 -5.66 -3.31 -30.68
CA MET A 80 -5.02 -4.56 -30.28
C MET A 80 -5.53 -5.74 -31.10
N PRO A 81 -4.63 -6.51 -31.73
CA PRO A 81 -5.02 -7.67 -32.53
C PRO A 81 -5.62 -8.77 -31.63
N PRO A 82 -6.55 -9.58 -32.17
CA PRO A 82 -7.24 -10.61 -31.38
C PRO A 82 -6.35 -11.73 -30.88
N ASN A 83 -5.17 -11.89 -31.44
CA ASN A 83 -4.16 -12.87 -31.01
C ASN A 83 -3.18 -12.31 -29.97
N MET A 84 -3.38 -11.07 -29.48
CA MET A 84 -2.50 -10.45 -28.52
C MET A 84 -3.21 -10.24 -27.19
N HIS A 85 -2.48 -10.46 -26.09
CA HIS A 85 -2.84 -10.08 -24.73
C HIS A 85 -1.76 -9.19 -24.13
N LEU A 86 -2.19 -8.16 -23.39
CA LEU A 86 -1.30 -7.27 -22.66
C LEU A 86 -1.50 -7.45 -21.17
N VAL A 87 -0.42 -7.66 -20.44
CA VAL A 87 -0.40 -7.72 -18.98
C VAL A 87 0.46 -6.55 -18.48
N ILE A 88 -0.07 -5.75 -17.57
CA ILE A 88 0.66 -4.62 -16.99
C ILE A 88 0.79 -4.88 -15.48
N GLY A 89 2.04 -5.07 -15.01
CA GLY A 89 2.39 -5.03 -13.59
C GLY A 89 2.74 -3.59 -13.20
N THR A 90 2.06 -3.04 -12.19
CA THR A 90 2.30 -1.65 -11.79
C THR A 90 1.87 -1.41 -10.35
N ARG A 91 2.57 -0.53 -9.65
CA ARG A 91 2.23 -0.11 -8.28
C ARG A 91 1.14 0.97 -8.26
N ALA A 92 0.99 1.74 -9.35
CA ALA A 92 0.01 2.81 -9.47
C ALA A 92 -0.85 2.61 -10.72
N ASP A 93 -2.06 3.15 -10.74
CA ASP A 93 -2.90 3.09 -11.92
C ASP A 93 -2.19 3.76 -13.11
N PRO A 94 -1.98 3.03 -14.22
CA PRO A 94 -1.32 3.60 -15.39
C PRO A 94 -2.17 4.73 -15.99
N PRO A 95 -1.56 5.78 -16.58
CA PRO A 95 -2.27 6.90 -17.20
C PRO A 95 -2.89 6.49 -18.55
N LEU A 96 -3.74 5.46 -18.51
CA LEU A 96 -4.50 4.91 -19.62
C LEU A 96 -5.99 5.12 -19.37
N ALA A 97 -6.82 4.97 -20.40
CA ALA A 97 -8.27 5.17 -20.29
C ALA A 97 -8.96 3.99 -19.58
N LEU A 98 -8.51 3.63 -18.35
CA LEU A 98 -9.02 2.49 -17.57
C LEU A 98 -10.56 2.48 -17.43
N PRO A 99 -11.24 3.60 -17.13
CA PRO A 99 -12.69 3.59 -17.03
C PRO A 99 -13.38 3.17 -18.34
N ARG A 100 -12.81 3.53 -19.49
CA ARG A 100 -13.33 3.14 -20.81
C ARG A 100 -13.14 1.65 -21.08
N LEU A 101 -11.95 1.12 -20.77
CA LEU A 101 -11.64 -0.32 -20.90
C LEU A 101 -12.53 -1.15 -19.99
N ARG A 102 -12.73 -0.70 -18.75
CA ARG A 102 -13.61 -1.35 -17.76
C ARG A 102 -15.05 -1.35 -18.24
N GLY A 103 -15.55 -0.21 -18.72
CA GLY A 103 -16.92 -0.09 -19.23
C GLY A 103 -17.21 -0.94 -20.49
N ARG A 104 -16.16 -1.31 -21.24
CA ARG A 104 -16.27 -2.19 -22.42
C ARG A 104 -16.00 -3.67 -22.10
N GLY A 105 -15.68 -4.03 -20.86
CA GLY A 105 -15.30 -5.39 -20.49
C GLY A 105 -14.00 -5.87 -21.16
N GLN A 106 -13.09 -4.96 -21.50
CA GLN A 106 -11.85 -5.24 -22.21
C GLN A 106 -10.64 -5.37 -21.29
N MET A 107 -10.85 -5.37 -19.96
CA MET A 107 -9.78 -5.54 -19.00
C MET A 107 -10.21 -6.38 -17.81
N THR A 108 -9.27 -7.07 -17.22
CA THR A 108 -9.36 -7.72 -15.91
C THR A 108 -8.41 -7.02 -14.98
N GLU A 109 -8.88 -6.67 -13.79
CA GLU A 109 -8.07 -6.02 -12.77
C GLU A 109 -7.79 -7.00 -11.63
N ILE A 110 -6.53 -7.14 -11.28
CA ILE A 110 -6.07 -7.85 -10.09
C ILE A 110 -5.50 -6.79 -9.17
N ARG A 111 -6.19 -6.53 -8.06
CA ARG A 111 -5.84 -5.48 -7.10
C ARG A 111 -5.19 -6.07 -5.86
N GLN A 112 -4.63 -5.22 -5.00
CA GLN A 112 -3.99 -5.63 -3.75
C GLN A 112 -4.85 -6.61 -2.93
N ARG A 113 -6.17 -6.39 -2.83
CA ARG A 113 -7.10 -7.27 -2.10
C ARG A 113 -7.15 -8.69 -2.66
N ASP A 114 -6.97 -8.83 -3.98
CA ASP A 114 -7.05 -10.11 -4.71
C ASP A 114 -5.72 -10.89 -4.59
N LEU A 115 -4.64 -10.19 -4.20
CA LEU A 115 -3.29 -10.74 -4.02
C LEU A 115 -2.93 -11.01 -2.56
N ARG A 116 -3.83 -10.71 -1.62
CA ARG A 116 -3.60 -10.98 -0.20
C ARG A 116 -3.62 -12.48 0.05
N PHE A 117 -2.64 -12.93 0.81
CA PHE A 117 -2.63 -14.30 1.30
C PHE A 117 -3.75 -14.52 2.33
N SER A 118 -4.50 -15.60 2.19
CA SER A 118 -5.35 -16.11 3.26
C SER A 118 -4.50 -16.67 4.41
N ALA A 119 -5.11 -16.98 5.56
CA ALA A 119 -4.40 -17.58 6.68
C ALA A 119 -3.78 -18.95 6.29
N GLU A 120 -4.48 -19.75 5.47
CA GLU A 120 -4.01 -21.05 4.98
C GLU A 120 -2.83 -20.90 4.01
N GLU A 121 -2.90 -19.94 3.09
CA GLU A 121 -1.81 -19.64 2.15
C GLU A 121 -0.61 -19.08 2.88
N ALA A 122 -0.80 -18.21 3.89
CA ALA A 122 0.25 -17.70 4.74
C ALA A 122 0.95 -18.83 5.52
N ALA A 123 0.18 -19.77 6.10
CA ALA A 123 0.74 -20.94 6.79
C ALA A 123 1.63 -21.78 5.85
N GLN A 124 1.13 -22.07 4.64
CA GLN A 124 1.90 -22.84 3.65
C GLN A 124 3.16 -22.08 3.20
N PHE A 125 3.05 -20.79 3.00
CA PHE A 125 4.18 -19.93 2.62
C PHE A 125 5.24 -19.92 3.71
N LEU A 126 4.87 -19.66 4.97
CA LEU A 126 5.78 -19.61 6.11
C LEU A 126 6.44 -20.97 6.32
N GLN A 127 5.69 -22.07 6.29
CA GLN A 127 6.25 -23.42 6.42
C GLN A 127 7.29 -23.71 5.33
N ARG A 128 7.02 -23.37 4.07
CA ARG A 128 7.96 -23.58 2.95
C ARG A 128 9.21 -22.73 3.08
N THR A 129 9.09 -21.52 3.59
CA THR A 129 10.19 -20.55 3.65
C THR A 129 11.08 -20.77 4.86
N THR A 130 10.51 -21.10 6.02
CA THR A 130 11.26 -21.24 7.28
C THR A 130 11.58 -22.68 7.64
N GLY A 131 10.84 -23.64 7.11
CA GLY A 131 10.86 -25.03 7.55
C GLY A 131 10.19 -25.29 8.90
N LEU A 132 9.65 -24.24 9.54
CA LEU A 132 8.97 -24.34 10.84
C LEU A 132 7.51 -24.78 10.65
N SER A 133 7.05 -25.67 11.51
CA SER A 133 5.63 -26.08 11.56
C SER A 133 4.89 -25.15 12.52
N LEU A 134 4.39 -24.03 11.97
CA LEU A 134 3.52 -23.12 12.72
C LEU A 134 2.12 -23.73 12.89
N THR A 135 1.49 -23.49 14.02
CA THR A 135 0.08 -23.80 14.23
C THR A 135 -0.81 -22.92 13.33
N ALA A 136 -2.04 -23.33 13.10
CA ALA A 136 -3.00 -22.54 12.34
C ALA A 136 -3.26 -21.17 13.00
N GLU A 137 -3.23 -21.11 14.34
CA GLU A 137 -3.43 -19.88 15.11
C GLU A 137 -2.26 -18.91 14.95
N GLU A 138 -1.02 -19.39 15.05
CA GLU A 138 0.20 -18.60 14.85
C GLU A 138 0.27 -18.02 13.42
N ALA A 139 -0.01 -18.84 12.43
CA ALA A 139 -0.05 -18.38 11.05
C ALA A 139 -1.15 -17.35 10.80
N ALA A 140 -2.34 -17.53 11.43
CA ALA A 140 -3.43 -16.57 11.33
C ALA A 140 -3.07 -15.22 11.96
N VAL A 141 -2.37 -15.21 13.11
CA VAL A 141 -1.89 -13.96 13.74
C VAL A 141 -0.93 -13.20 12.81
N LEU A 142 0.02 -13.90 12.18
CA LEU A 142 0.95 -13.27 11.23
C LEU A 142 0.24 -12.80 9.97
N ALA A 143 -0.70 -13.58 9.43
CA ALA A 143 -1.52 -13.18 8.28
C ALA A 143 -2.36 -11.93 8.61
N GLU A 144 -2.96 -11.85 9.79
CA GLU A 144 -3.71 -10.68 10.24
C GLU A 144 -2.80 -9.45 10.38
N ARG A 145 -1.64 -9.59 11.04
CA ARG A 145 -0.71 -8.46 11.25
C ARG A 145 -0.10 -7.93 9.96
N THR A 146 0.16 -8.82 9.01
CA THR A 146 0.63 -8.45 7.68
C THR A 146 -0.51 -8.07 6.72
N GLU A 147 -1.76 -8.21 7.14
CA GLU A 147 -2.95 -8.09 6.29
C GLU A 147 -2.83 -8.95 5.01
N GLY A 148 -2.18 -10.11 5.10
CA GLY A 148 -1.91 -10.99 3.97
C GLY A 148 -0.91 -10.45 2.95
N TRP A 149 -0.17 -9.40 3.27
CA TRP A 149 0.83 -8.83 2.36
C TRP A 149 2.04 -9.75 2.23
N ALA A 150 2.33 -10.21 0.98
CA ALA A 150 3.37 -11.20 0.70
C ALA A 150 4.75 -10.79 1.21
N THR A 151 5.18 -9.53 0.97
CA THR A 151 6.47 -9.03 1.45
C THR A 151 6.52 -8.95 2.97
N GLY A 152 5.41 -8.56 3.61
CA GLY A 152 5.29 -8.57 5.09
C GLY A 152 5.47 -9.98 5.66
N LEU A 153 4.85 -10.98 5.05
CA LEU A 153 5.03 -12.39 5.41
C LEU A 153 6.46 -12.86 5.17
N GLN A 154 7.10 -12.43 4.07
CA GLN A 154 8.52 -12.73 3.81
C GLN A 154 9.44 -12.13 4.88
N MET A 155 9.20 -10.89 5.29
CA MET A 155 9.97 -10.25 6.38
C MET A 155 9.74 -10.98 7.72
N ALA A 156 8.51 -11.40 8.00
CA ALA A 156 8.21 -12.24 9.15
C ALA A 156 8.98 -13.57 9.10
N ALA A 157 8.99 -14.24 7.96
CA ALA A 157 9.73 -15.50 7.77
C ALA A 157 11.24 -15.35 8.02
N ILE A 158 11.85 -14.29 7.46
CA ILE A 158 13.29 -14.00 7.68
C ILE A 158 13.56 -13.77 9.17
N SER A 159 12.70 -13.02 9.85
CA SER A 159 12.85 -12.71 11.27
C SER A 159 12.64 -13.95 12.16
N LEU A 160 11.69 -14.81 11.82
CA LEU A 160 11.45 -16.09 12.49
C LEU A 160 12.65 -17.02 12.42
N GLY A 161 13.35 -17.07 11.28
CA GLY A 161 14.53 -17.91 11.11
C GLY A 161 15.72 -17.53 12.02
N GLY A 162 15.69 -16.35 12.63
CA GLY A 162 16.68 -15.86 13.59
C GLY A 162 16.19 -15.77 15.04
N SER A 163 14.97 -16.22 15.34
CA SER A 163 14.38 -16.15 16.68
C SER A 163 14.51 -17.49 17.41
N ASP A 164 14.93 -17.45 18.69
CA ASP A 164 14.98 -18.63 19.56
C ASP A 164 13.61 -18.98 20.15
N ASP A 165 12.67 -18.04 20.18
CA ASP A 165 11.31 -18.19 20.68
C ASP A 165 10.29 -17.70 19.62
N VAL A 166 9.61 -18.66 19.01
CA VAL A 166 8.63 -18.42 17.93
C VAL A 166 7.37 -17.74 18.47
N ASP A 167 6.88 -18.19 19.63
CA ASP A 167 5.65 -17.66 20.23
C ASP A 167 5.82 -16.19 20.63
N ASP A 168 6.89 -15.86 21.34
CA ASP A 168 7.19 -14.49 21.75
C ASP A 168 7.40 -13.58 20.53
N PHE A 169 8.11 -14.06 19.52
CA PHE A 169 8.27 -13.34 18.27
C PHE A 169 6.92 -13.04 17.61
N ILE A 170 6.06 -14.04 17.48
CA ILE A 170 4.74 -13.86 16.85
C ILE A 170 3.91 -12.84 17.62
N GLN A 171 3.95 -12.86 18.96
CA GLN A 171 3.22 -11.91 19.79
C GLN A 171 3.75 -10.46 19.65
N GLN A 172 5.03 -10.29 19.39
CA GLN A 172 5.69 -8.97 19.28
C GLN A 172 5.87 -8.47 17.86
N PHE A 173 5.57 -9.27 16.82
CA PHE A 173 5.77 -8.88 15.43
C PHE A 173 4.89 -7.68 15.05
N THR A 174 5.53 -6.55 14.72
CA THR A 174 4.89 -5.29 14.36
C THR A 174 5.69 -4.60 13.24
N GLY A 175 5.20 -3.48 12.73
CA GLY A 175 5.92 -2.64 11.76
C GLY A 175 7.23 -2.04 12.29
N SER A 176 7.50 -2.12 13.60
CA SER A 176 8.78 -1.76 14.20
C SER A 176 9.80 -2.91 14.21
N ASN A 177 9.42 -4.11 13.74
CA ASN A 177 10.38 -5.19 13.51
C ASN A 177 11.46 -4.72 12.53
N ARG A 178 12.75 -5.00 12.84
CA ARG A 178 13.89 -4.46 12.11
C ARG A 178 13.78 -4.64 10.58
N HIS A 179 13.48 -5.84 10.11
CA HIS A 179 13.43 -6.11 8.68
C HIS A 179 12.24 -5.41 8.00
N VAL A 180 11.08 -5.35 8.68
CA VAL A 180 9.91 -4.62 8.20
C VAL A 180 10.20 -3.12 8.17
N LEU A 181 10.81 -2.61 9.25
CA LEU A 181 11.17 -1.21 9.41
C LEU A 181 12.11 -0.77 8.29
N ASP A 182 13.25 -1.48 8.12
CA ASP A 182 14.25 -1.16 7.10
C ASP A 182 13.62 -1.15 5.70
N TYR A 183 12.80 -2.15 5.38
CA TYR A 183 12.13 -2.22 4.07
C TYR A 183 11.15 -1.08 3.85
N LEU A 184 10.21 -0.87 4.78
CA LEU A 184 9.17 0.15 4.62
C LEU A 184 9.74 1.58 4.70
N LEU A 185 10.80 1.79 5.50
CA LEU A 185 11.45 3.09 5.59
C LEU A 185 12.10 3.45 4.25
N ILE A 186 12.96 2.58 3.73
CA ILE A 186 13.77 2.86 2.54
C ILE A 186 12.91 2.83 1.26
N GLU A 187 12.15 1.75 1.08
CA GLU A 187 11.42 1.48 -0.18
C GLU A 187 10.11 2.26 -0.29
N VAL A 188 9.52 2.67 0.84
CA VAL A 188 8.20 3.30 0.83
C VAL A 188 8.27 4.75 1.28
N LEU A 189 8.77 5.04 2.49
CA LEU A 189 8.71 6.37 3.08
C LEU A 189 9.74 7.32 2.49
N GLU A 190 11.03 6.95 2.44
CA GLU A 190 12.11 7.81 1.96
C GLU A 190 11.98 8.14 0.46
N GLY A 191 11.33 7.27 -0.31
CA GLY A 191 11.02 7.51 -1.72
C GLY A 191 9.95 8.59 -1.97
N GLN A 192 9.27 9.08 -0.92
CA GLN A 192 8.22 10.09 -1.07
C GLN A 192 8.78 11.51 -0.96
N PRO A 193 8.13 12.50 -1.59
CA PRO A 193 8.41 13.91 -1.36
C PRO A 193 8.30 14.27 0.13
N GLN A 194 9.11 15.23 0.60
CA GLN A 194 9.17 15.63 2.01
C GLN A 194 7.80 16.03 2.58
N GLU A 195 6.95 16.67 1.78
CA GLU A 195 5.60 17.05 2.16
C GLU A 195 4.73 15.82 2.49
N ILE A 196 4.82 14.77 1.65
CA ILE A 196 4.10 13.51 1.87
C ILE A 196 4.65 12.76 3.09
N GLN A 197 5.98 12.74 3.29
CA GLN A 197 6.57 12.15 4.49
C GLN A 197 6.07 12.85 5.75
N THR A 198 6.06 14.19 5.76
CA THR A 198 5.58 14.99 6.89
C THR A 198 4.10 14.71 7.16
N PHE A 199 3.27 14.66 6.11
CA PHE A 199 1.86 14.32 6.23
C PHE A 199 1.65 12.94 6.85
N LEU A 200 2.32 11.91 6.33
CA LEU A 200 2.21 10.53 6.82
C LEU A 200 2.64 10.41 8.29
N LEU A 201 3.77 11.03 8.67
CA LEU A 201 4.26 11.00 10.03
C LEU A 201 3.29 11.74 10.99
N THR A 202 2.84 12.93 10.62
CA THR A 202 1.96 13.75 11.46
C THR A 202 0.61 13.09 11.68
N THR A 203 0.05 12.46 10.65
CA THR A 203 -1.26 11.80 10.71
C THR A 203 -1.20 10.36 11.25
N SER A 204 -0.01 9.81 11.49
CA SER A 204 0.18 8.42 11.94
C SER A 204 -0.45 8.08 13.29
N ILE A 205 -0.71 9.08 14.13
CA ILE A 205 -1.40 8.91 15.42
C ILE A 205 -2.86 8.47 15.27
N LEU A 206 -3.44 8.68 14.08
CA LEU A 206 -4.84 8.39 13.77
C LEU A 206 -5.02 6.93 13.35
N GLU A 207 -6.15 6.32 13.69
CA GLU A 207 -6.53 4.99 13.21
C GLU A 207 -7.21 5.07 11.85
N ARG A 208 -7.98 6.13 11.61
CA ARG A 208 -8.64 6.44 10.36
C ARG A 208 -8.42 7.89 9.98
N LEU A 209 -8.34 8.15 8.70
CA LEU A 209 -7.97 9.44 8.13
C LEU A 209 -9.17 10.02 7.37
N SER A 210 -9.44 11.30 7.55
CA SER A 210 -10.28 12.07 6.64
C SER A 210 -9.58 13.39 6.35
N ALA A 211 -9.88 14.02 5.21
CA ALA A 211 -9.19 15.26 4.86
C ALA A 211 -9.34 16.35 5.92
N PRO A 212 -10.55 16.64 6.46
CA PRO A 212 -10.69 17.66 7.50
C PRO A 212 -9.93 17.33 8.79
N LEU A 213 -9.88 16.04 9.19
CA LEU A 213 -9.13 15.61 10.36
C LEU A 213 -7.62 15.77 10.16
N CYS A 214 -7.12 15.37 8.98
CA CYS A 214 -5.71 15.54 8.64
C CYS A 214 -5.31 17.02 8.58
N GLU A 215 -6.14 17.87 8.01
CA GLU A 215 -5.94 19.33 7.98
C GLU A 215 -5.86 19.94 9.40
N ALA A 216 -6.70 19.48 10.31
CA ALA A 216 -6.64 19.92 11.70
C ALA A 216 -5.32 19.56 12.39
N LEU A 217 -4.73 18.41 12.06
CA LEU A 217 -3.42 18.01 12.58
C LEU A 217 -2.27 18.81 11.94
N MET A 218 -2.42 19.17 10.66
CA MET A 218 -1.42 19.90 9.88
C MET A 218 -1.46 21.41 10.09
N ASP A 219 -2.35 21.94 10.94
CA ASP A 219 -2.43 23.36 11.24
C ASP A 219 -1.05 23.94 11.65
N GLY A 220 -0.65 25.08 11.06
CA GLY A 220 0.67 25.68 11.24
C GLY A 220 1.83 24.95 10.54
N VAL A 221 1.58 23.92 9.73
CA VAL A 221 2.53 23.34 8.80
C VAL A 221 2.31 23.98 7.42
N ASP A 222 3.37 24.42 6.77
CA ASP A 222 3.28 24.97 5.39
C ASP A 222 2.98 23.82 4.42
N GLN A 223 1.68 23.56 4.24
CA GLN A 223 1.18 22.50 3.34
C GLN A 223 0.63 23.15 2.08
N GLN A 224 1.25 22.86 0.94
CA GLN A 224 0.85 23.41 -0.36
C GLN A 224 -0.27 22.62 -1.02
N VAL A 225 -0.37 21.31 -0.71
CA VAL A 225 -1.34 20.40 -1.30
C VAL A 225 -2.45 20.09 -0.30
N PRO A 226 -3.75 20.24 -0.64
CA PRO A 226 -4.87 19.88 0.23
C PRO A 226 -4.80 18.40 0.67
N ALA A 227 -5.17 18.11 1.92
CA ALA A 227 -5.11 16.75 2.48
C ALA A 227 -5.89 15.73 1.64
N GLN A 228 -7.04 16.11 1.07
CA GLN A 228 -7.82 15.24 0.19
C GLN A 228 -7.01 14.79 -1.03
N GLN A 229 -6.26 15.71 -1.65
CA GLN A 229 -5.43 15.36 -2.81
C GLN A 229 -4.29 14.42 -2.43
N ILE A 230 -3.69 14.62 -1.25
CA ILE A 230 -2.65 13.71 -0.73
C ILE A 230 -3.24 12.32 -0.50
N LEU A 231 -4.38 12.21 0.17
CA LEU A 231 -5.05 10.92 0.44
C LEU A 231 -5.41 10.19 -0.87
N GLU A 232 -5.94 10.89 -1.86
CA GLU A 232 -6.23 10.32 -3.17
C GLU A 232 -4.96 9.91 -3.94
N GLN A 233 -3.88 10.69 -3.83
CA GLN A 233 -2.59 10.33 -4.41
C GLN A 233 -2.03 9.06 -3.78
N LEU A 234 -2.07 8.95 -2.45
CA LEU A 234 -1.62 7.77 -1.71
C LEU A 234 -2.43 6.52 -2.09
N ASP A 235 -3.77 6.65 -2.22
CA ASP A 235 -4.65 5.57 -2.68
C ASP A 235 -4.30 5.14 -4.11
N ARG A 236 -4.21 6.09 -5.06
CA ARG A 236 -3.88 5.80 -6.47
C ARG A 236 -2.49 5.18 -6.65
N SER A 237 -1.55 5.56 -5.78
CA SER A 237 -0.18 5.02 -5.79
C SER A 237 -0.05 3.72 -4.99
N ASN A 238 -1.15 3.20 -4.42
CA ASN A 238 -1.17 2.03 -3.52
C ASN A 238 -0.12 2.12 -2.39
N LEU A 239 0.05 3.32 -1.82
CA LEU A 239 1.02 3.62 -0.76
C LEU A 239 0.47 3.30 0.63
N PHE A 240 0.00 2.06 0.81
CA PHE A 240 -0.48 1.54 2.11
C PHE A 240 -1.63 2.34 2.74
N VAL A 241 -2.31 3.19 1.96
CA VAL A 241 -3.51 3.91 2.35
C VAL A 241 -4.66 3.42 1.47
N THR A 242 -5.78 3.02 2.09
CA THR A 242 -6.95 2.48 1.39
C THR A 242 -8.22 3.18 1.85
N PRO A 243 -9.17 3.49 0.95
CA PRO A 243 -10.45 4.06 1.34
C PRO A 243 -11.28 3.04 2.12
N LEU A 244 -12.02 3.51 3.12
CA LEU A 244 -12.95 2.71 3.93
C LEU A 244 -14.37 2.75 3.37
N ASP A 245 -14.67 3.73 2.51
CA ASP A 245 -15.97 3.91 1.89
C ASP A 245 -15.84 4.22 0.38
N ASN A 246 -16.95 4.10 -0.34
CA ASN A 246 -16.99 4.37 -1.78
C ASN A 246 -16.94 5.88 -2.12
N GLU A 247 -17.21 6.74 -1.14
CA GLU A 247 -17.21 8.20 -1.30
C GLU A 247 -15.83 8.81 -1.05
N ARG A 248 -14.86 7.97 -0.62
CA ARG A 248 -13.49 8.40 -0.28
C ARG A 248 -13.47 9.48 0.82
N GLY A 249 -14.42 9.40 1.73
CA GLY A 249 -14.50 10.28 2.89
C GLY A 249 -13.54 9.86 3.99
N TRP A 250 -13.37 8.54 4.16
CA TRP A 250 -12.51 7.95 5.16
C TRP A 250 -11.51 6.98 4.56
N TYR A 251 -10.30 6.98 5.12
CA TYR A 251 -9.19 6.11 4.73
C TYR A 251 -8.59 5.45 5.96
N ARG A 252 -7.86 4.38 5.76
CA ARG A 252 -6.98 3.79 6.78
C ARG A 252 -5.61 3.49 6.21
N THR A 253 -4.61 3.54 7.07
CA THR A 253 -3.26 3.11 6.77
C THR A 253 -3.12 1.62 7.08
N HIS A 254 -2.38 0.89 6.24
CA HIS A 254 -2.01 -0.50 6.50
C HIS A 254 -1.30 -0.63 7.85
N ARG A 255 -1.63 -1.67 8.63
CA ARG A 255 -1.19 -1.82 10.02
C ARG A 255 0.32 -1.70 10.19
N LEU A 256 1.12 -2.52 9.48
CA LEU A 256 2.58 -2.48 9.59
C LEU A 256 3.16 -1.12 9.20
N PHE A 257 2.59 -0.43 8.22
CA PHE A 257 3.05 0.90 7.83
C PHE A 257 2.67 1.95 8.89
N SER A 258 1.48 1.86 9.47
CA SER A 258 1.07 2.72 10.59
C SER A 258 2.00 2.55 11.80
N ASP A 259 2.38 1.30 12.13
CA ASP A 259 3.30 1.01 13.23
C ASP A 259 4.69 1.60 12.97
N LEU A 260 5.22 1.47 11.73
CA LEU A 260 6.46 2.13 11.31
C LEU A 260 6.39 3.64 11.49
N LEU A 261 5.33 4.28 10.95
CA LEU A 261 5.17 5.73 11.00
C LEU A 261 5.10 6.24 12.44
N ARG A 262 4.34 5.53 13.31
CA ARG A 262 4.26 5.83 14.76
C ARG A 262 5.61 5.66 15.45
N PHE A 263 6.34 4.60 15.13
CA PHE A 263 7.70 4.38 15.66
C PHE A 263 8.64 5.50 15.21
N THR A 264 8.63 5.86 13.94
CA THR A 264 9.45 6.94 13.37
C THR A 264 9.10 8.28 13.99
N LEU A 265 7.80 8.61 14.12
CA LEU A 265 7.36 9.85 14.79
C LEU A 265 7.86 9.92 16.24
N ARG A 266 7.73 8.83 17.01
CA ARG A 266 8.22 8.77 18.40
C ARG A 266 9.73 8.93 18.50
N SER A 267 10.47 8.44 17.53
CA SER A 267 11.94 8.49 17.52
C SER A 267 12.48 9.83 17.03
N THR A 268 11.79 10.49 16.09
CA THR A 268 12.30 11.71 15.42
C THR A 268 11.66 13.00 15.92
N MET A 269 10.41 12.97 16.37
CA MET A 269 9.63 14.16 16.75
C MET A 269 8.73 13.90 17.97
N PRO A 270 9.24 13.32 19.07
CA PRO A 270 8.41 12.95 20.24
C PRO A 270 7.70 14.16 20.86
N GLU A 271 8.29 15.34 20.77
CA GLU A 271 7.74 16.59 21.31
C GLU A 271 6.47 17.06 20.60
N LYS A 272 6.25 16.63 19.37
CA LYS A 272 5.03 16.97 18.60
C LYS A 272 3.84 16.14 19.00
N ILE A 273 4.03 14.93 19.52
CA ILE A 273 2.95 13.97 19.78
C ILE A 273 1.86 14.55 20.69
N PRO A 274 2.15 15.20 21.83
CA PRO A 274 1.09 15.76 22.69
C PRO A 274 0.27 16.84 22.00
N LEU A 275 0.89 17.65 21.12
CA LEU A 275 0.18 18.65 20.33
C LEU A 275 -0.75 18.01 19.30
N LEU A 276 -0.25 17.01 18.56
CA LEU A 276 -1.05 16.31 17.57
C LEU A 276 -2.25 15.60 18.21
N GLN A 277 -2.04 14.95 19.36
CA GLN A 277 -3.11 14.31 20.12
C GLN A 277 -4.17 15.31 20.58
N ARG A 278 -3.78 16.49 21.07
CA ARG A 278 -4.73 17.55 21.46
C ARG A 278 -5.54 18.07 20.27
N ARG A 279 -4.91 18.24 19.09
CA ARG A 279 -5.60 18.66 17.87
C ARG A 279 -6.60 17.61 17.41
N ALA A 280 -6.21 16.34 17.41
CA ALA A 280 -7.11 15.24 17.09
C ALA A 280 -8.31 15.22 18.05
N SER A 281 -8.06 15.29 19.38
CA SER A 281 -9.12 15.36 20.38
C SER A 281 -10.10 16.51 20.13
N GLY A 282 -9.57 17.70 19.80
CA GLY A 282 -10.39 18.86 19.49
C GLY A 282 -11.31 18.64 18.31
N TRP A 283 -10.73 18.19 17.19
CA TRP A 283 -11.49 17.91 15.99
C TRP A 283 -12.56 16.83 16.21
N PHE A 284 -12.22 15.72 16.90
CA PHE A 284 -13.16 14.64 17.20
C PHE A 284 -14.31 15.13 18.10
N GLU A 285 -14.02 15.98 19.11
CA GLU A 285 -15.04 16.59 19.96
C GLU A 285 -16.01 17.45 19.14
N GLU A 286 -15.51 18.35 18.29
CA GLU A 286 -16.31 19.23 17.44
C GLU A 286 -17.17 18.48 16.42
N ASN A 287 -16.74 17.31 16.01
CA ASN A 287 -17.44 16.47 15.02
C ASN A 287 -18.26 15.32 15.66
N GLY A 288 -18.40 15.30 16.98
CA GLY A 288 -19.27 14.36 17.70
C GLY A 288 -18.71 12.95 17.91
N PHE A 289 -17.44 12.73 17.66
CA PHE A 289 -16.74 11.46 17.89
C PHE A 289 -16.17 11.43 19.32
N VAL A 290 -17.06 11.29 20.29
CA VAL A 290 -16.72 11.46 21.72
C VAL A 290 -15.70 10.44 22.22
N VAL A 291 -15.78 9.19 21.77
CA VAL A 291 -14.85 8.11 22.17
C VAL A 291 -13.43 8.46 21.77
N GLU A 292 -13.23 8.79 20.50
CA GLU A 292 -11.95 9.18 19.95
C GLU A 292 -11.43 10.48 20.59
N ALA A 293 -12.32 11.43 20.86
CA ALA A 293 -11.95 12.68 21.52
C ALA A 293 -11.35 12.43 22.91
N ILE A 294 -11.94 11.53 23.70
CA ILE A 294 -11.45 11.17 25.04
C ILE A 294 -10.14 10.39 24.93
N ASP A 295 -10.06 9.38 24.05
CA ASP A 295 -8.84 8.58 23.87
C ASP A 295 -7.65 9.45 23.47
N HIS A 296 -7.83 10.40 22.55
CA HIS A 296 -6.78 11.32 22.14
C HIS A 296 -6.45 12.37 23.22
N ALA A 297 -7.41 12.82 24.01
CA ALA A 297 -7.13 13.72 25.14
C ALA A 297 -6.28 13.02 26.22
N LEU A 298 -6.61 11.78 26.58
CA LEU A 298 -5.82 10.97 27.51
C LEU A 298 -4.40 10.72 26.98
N ALA A 299 -4.27 10.39 25.68
CA ALA A 299 -2.99 10.19 25.03
C ALA A 299 -2.13 11.47 24.97
N ALA A 300 -2.76 12.65 24.98
CA ALA A 300 -2.11 13.95 25.07
C ALA A 300 -1.66 14.31 26.49
N GLY A 301 -2.14 13.60 27.53
CA GLY A 301 -2.03 14.01 28.93
C GLY A 301 -2.91 15.23 29.26
N ASP A 302 -3.93 15.52 28.44
CA ASP A 302 -4.90 16.60 28.67
C ASP A 302 -6.04 16.09 29.55
N PHE A 303 -5.72 15.87 30.82
CA PHE A 303 -6.65 15.30 31.81
C PHE A 303 -7.84 16.21 32.11
N GLU A 304 -7.67 17.51 32.00
CA GLU A 304 -8.78 18.47 32.20
C GLU A 304 -9.84 18.28 31.08
N ARG A 305 -9.42 18.23 29.83
CA ARG A 305 -10.32 17.96 28.71
C ARG A 305 -10.95 16.58 28.83
N SER A 306 -10.16 15.57 29.19
CA SER A 306 -10.65 14.19 29.36
C SER A 306 -11.76 14.10 30.41
N ALA A 307 -11.53 14.69 31.58
CA ALA A 307 -12.51 14.72 32.67
C ALA A 307 -13.80 15.44 32.27
N ARG A 308 -13.67 16.61 31.63
CA ARG A 308 -14.81 17.40 31.14
C ARG A 308 -15.67 16.61 30.13
N LEU A 309 -15.03 15.92 29.18
CA LEU A 309 -15.73 15.10 28.19
C LEU A 309 -16.40 13.88 28.82
N LEU A 310 -15.74 13.24 29.78
CA LEU A 310 -16.30 12.12 30.54
C LEU A 310 -17.53 12.55 31.33
N GLU A 311 -17.46 13.65 32.10
CA GLU A 311 -18.59 14.17 32.85
C GLU A 311 -19.79 14.50 31.95
N ALA A 312 -19.55 15.13 30.80
CA ALA A 312 -20.60 15.50 29.87
C ALA A 312 -21.31 14.30 29.23
N HIS A 313 -20.62 13.19 29.04
CA HIS A 313 -21.12 12.05 28.25
C HIS A 313 -21.32 10.75 29.06
N ALA A 314 -20.90 10.68 30.33
CA ALA A 314 -20.96 9.46 31.15
C ALA A 314 -22.36 8.83 31.20
N GLY A 315 -23.44 9.68 31.36
CA GLY A 315 -24.80 9.19 31.36
C GLY A 315 -25.21 8.43 30.12
N GLY A 316 -24.73 8.87 28.95
CA GLY A 316 -24.97 8.20 27.67
C GLY A 316 -24.26 6.84 27.58
N PHE A 317 -23.02 6.74 28.04
CA PHE A 317 -22.25 5.47 28.08
C PHE A 317 -22.89 4.46 29.07
N LEU A 318 -23.31 4.94 30.24
CA LEU A 318 -24.01 4.08 31.22
C LEU A 318 -25.32 3.53 30.66
N THR A 319 -26.11 4.36 29.97
CA THR A 319 -27.38 3.93 29.37
C THR A 319 -27.18 2.87 28.28
N ARG A 320 -26.07 2.92 27.54
CA ARG A 320 -25.72 1.92 26.53
C ARG A 320 -25.01 0.71 27.10
N GLY A 321 -24.71 0.68 28.40
CA GLY A 321 -24.02 -0.45 29.04
C GLY A 321 -22.50 -0.48 28.78
N GLU A 322 -21.90 0.62 28.35
CA GLU A 322 -20.47 0.72 27.99
C GLU A 322 -19.59 0.96 29.24
N ILE A 323 -19.84 0.21 30.30
CA ILE A 323 -19.20 0.38 31.62
C ILE A 323 -17.70 0.09 31.56
N ALA A 324 -17.30 -0.95 30.82
CA ALA A 324 -15.88 -1.29 30.70
C ALA A 324 -15.04 -0.17 30.07
N LEU A 325 -15.63 0.56 29.11
CA LEU A 325 -15.00 1.70 28.46
C LEU A 325 -14.83 2.87 29.45
N LEU A 326 -15.88 3.18 30.23
CA LEU A 326 -15.81 4.20 31.27
C LEU A 326 -14.75 3.90 32.34
N LEU A 327 -14.70 2.64 32.81
CA LEU A 327 -13.69 2.24 33.81
C LEU A 327 -12.28 2.38 33.25
N ARG A 328 -12.03 1.96 32.01
CA ARG A 328 -10.72 2.13 31.34
C ARG A 328 -10.27 3.60 31.33
N TRP A 329 -11.18 4.52 31.04
CA TRP A 329 -10.86 5.95 31.01
C TRP A 329 -10.67 6.54 32.39
N LEU A 330 -11.47 6.13 33.38
CA LEU A 330 -11.31 6.56 34.77
C LEU A 330 -9.99 6.08 35.36
N ASP A 331 -9.59 4.83 35.08
CA ASP A 331 -8.31 4.27 35.51
C ASP A 331 -7.11 4.97 34.85
N ALA A 332 -7.29 5.61 33.69
CA ALA A 332 -6.24 6.35 32.99
C ALA A 332 -6.10 7.82 33.47
N LEU A 333 -7.04 8.31 34.26
CA LEU A 333 -6.95 9.64 34.91
C LEU A 333 -6.07 9.55 36.15
N PRO A 334 -5.24 10.60 36.45
CA PRO A 334 -4.37 10.62 37.63
C PRO A 334 -5.12 10.73 38.96
#